data_64438ee97adc3b016db10001da47e5cb
#
_entry.id   64438ee97adc3b016db10001da47e5cb
#
_cell.length_a   1.000
_cell.length_b   1.000
_cell.length_c   1.000
_cell.angle_alpha   90.00
_cell.angle_beta   90.00
_cell.angle_gamma   90.00
#
_symmetry.space_group_name_H-M   'P 1'
#
loop_
_entity.id
_entity.type
_entity.pdbx_description
1 polymer ?
#
loop_
_entity_poly.entity_id
_entity_poly.type
_entity_poly.pdbx_seq_one_letter_code
_entity_poly.pdbx_strand_id
1 'polypeptide(L)'
;MVVVGALGGCRKAPAAGGPVERIVTLTPSATEIVAALGATAKLVAVDDYSSYPPEVTKLPRVGSFLQPHLEAIIRARPQVVIADDVHADVARSLQEVGIEVVRAPMHALPDLKVAFAKVGARLGLEAEARVQADAIEAAIEAARKRKVGAGLRVLIVIDREAGGLAGMVGAATGSWLDELVAICGADNVLSGSPVRYPKLSPEEVLRSNADVILDVSYAADPADARRAWATMATVPAVAQGRVRVLKEPFLLSPSPRVAEALATIEAALAR
;
A
#
# COMPACT_ATOMS: atom_id res chain seq x y z
N MET A 1 -1.43 -47.05 44.60
CA MET A 1 -2.30 -45.91 44.26
C MET A 1 -1.40 -44.74 43.99
N VAL A 2 -1.09 -44.52 42.67
CA VAL A 2 -0.17 -43.47 42.24
C VAL A 2 -1.03 -42.34 41.65
N VAL A 3 -0.99 -41.19 42.29
CA VAL A 3 -1.67 -39.96 41.81
C VAL A 3 -0.72 -39.26 40.87
N VAL A 4 -1.05 -39.27 39.57
CA VAL A 4 -0.36 -38.48 38.54
C VAL A 4 -0.99 -37.09 38.55
N GLY A 5 -0.30 -36.11 39.12
CA GLY A 5 -0.65 -34.70 39.07
C GLY A 5 -0.34 -34.11 37.70
N ALA A 6 -1.36 -33.80 36.90
CA ALA A 6 -1.23 -33.04 35.66
C ALA A 6 -0.99 -31.55 35.98
N LEU A 7 0.26 -31.10 35.83
CA LEU A 7 0.60 -29.67 35.86
C LEU A 7 0.20 -29.05 34.52
N GLY A 8 -1.04 -28.60 34.43
CA GLY A 8 -1.51 -27.71 33.36
C GLY A 8 -0.90 -26.32 33.54
N GLY A 9 0.24 -26.07 32.90
CA GLY A 9 0.84 -24.74 32.84
C GLY A 9 0.00 -23.82 31.96
N CYS A 10 -0.95 -23.06 32.52
CA CYS A 10 -1.51 -21.89 31.90
C CYS A 10 -0.37 -20.89 31.63
N ARG A 11 0.14 -20.87 30.40
CA ARG A 11 1.03 -19.81 29.96
C ARG A 11 0.21 -18.52 29.89
N LYS A 12 0.44 -17.63 30.83
CA LYS A 12 -0.09 -16.28 30.87
C LYS A 12 0.20 -15.59 29.53
N ALA A 13 -0.83 -15.04 28.86
CA ALA A 13 -0.63 -14.17 27.72
C ALA A 13 0.34 -13.04 28.11
N PRO A 14 1.25 -12.61 27.21
CA PRO A 14 2.17 -11.53 27.51
C PRO A 14 1.37 -10.28 27.89
N ALA A 15 1.78 -9.62 28.98
CA ALA A 15 1.12 -8.40 29.46
C ALA A 15 1.14 -7.34 28.36
N ALA A 16 -0.03 -6.77 28.06
CA ALA A 16 -0.15 -5.61 27.18
C ALA A 16 0.77 -4.49 27.70
N GLY A 17 1.73 -4.01 26.87
CA GLY A 17 2.63 -2.90 27.22
C GLY A 17 4.10 -3.26 27.44
N GLY A 18 4.51 -4.54 27.35
CA GLY A 18 5.92 -4.93 27.40
C GLY A 18 6.67 -4.76 26.05
N PRO A 19 8.02 -4.98 26.04
CA PRO A 19 8.81 -4.94 24.81
C PRO A 19 8.25 -5.91 23.76
N VAL A 20 8.13 -5.43 22.52
CA VAL A 20 7.63 -6.24 21.41
C VAL A 20 8.81 -6.87 20.68
N GLU A 21 8.80 -8.21 20.56
CA GLU A 21 9.81 -8.99 19.85
C GLU A 21 9.20 -9.85 18.71
N ARG A 22 7.87 -9.91 18.62
CA ARG A 22 7.17 -10.74 17.62
C ARG A 22 5.99 -9.97 17.04
N ILE A 23 6.13 -9.57 15.79
CA ILE A 23 5.16 -8.75 15.06
C ILE A 23 4.65 -9.56 13.87
N VAL A 24 3.34 -9.50 13.64
CA VAL A 24 2.70 -9.92 12.38
C VAL A 24 2.07 -8.69 11.73
N THR A 25 2.18 -8.58 10.41
CA THR A 25 1.58 -7.51 9.63
C THR A 25 0.58 -8.07 8.62
N LEU A 26 -0.55 -7.39 8.41
CA LEU A 26 -1.64 -7.84 7.55
C LEU A 26 -1.72 -7.08 6.22
N THR A 27 -0.77 -6.17 5.97
CA THR A 27 -0.70 -5.39 4.72
C THR A 27 0.74 -5.06 4.35
N PRO A 28 1.06 -4.84 3.06
CA PRO A 28 2.37 -4.34 2.65
C PRO A 28 2.74 -3.02 3.33
N SER A 29 1.79 -2.08 3.44
CA SER A 29 1.99 -0.80 4.12
C SER A 29 2.44 -0.98 5.57
N ALA A 30 1.78 -1.87 6.33
CA ALA A 30 2.15 -2.17 7.71
C ALA A 30 3.55 -2.78 7.81
N THR A 31 3.90 -3.69 6.90
CA THR A 31 5.22 -4.31 6.84
C THR A 31 6.31 -3.27 6.58
N GLU A 32 6.08 -2.39 5.62
CA GLU A 32 7.04 -1.33 5.28
C GLU A 32 7.17 -0.28 6.40
N ILE A 33 6.08 0.05 7.11
CA ILE A 33 6.13 0.94 8.28
C ILE A 33 6.98 0.32 9.40
N VAL A 34 6.76 -0.95 9.74
CA VAL A 34 7.58 -1.66 10.74
C VAL A 34 9.05 -1.69 10.32
N ALA A 35 9.32 -1.92 9.04
CA ALA A 35 10.67 -1.92 8.49
C ALA A 35 11.33 -0.53 8.55
N ALA A 36 10.60 0.53 8.17
CA ALA A 36 11.08 1.91 8.21
C ALA A 36 11.38 2.40 9.63
N LEU A 37 10.71 1.83 10.63
CA LEU A 37 11.02 2.03 12.06
C LEU A 37 12.22 1.23 12.56
N GLY A 38 12.90 0.45 11.69
CA GLY A 38 14.05 -0.37 12.08
C GLY A 38 13.69 -1.68 12.80
N ALA A 39 12.42 -2.09 12.79
CA ALA A 39 11.93 -3.26 13.52
C ALA A 39 11.74 -4.52 12.63
N THR A 40 12.35 -4.57 11.43
CA THR A 40 12.22 -5.71 10.49
C THR A 40 12.55 -7.05 11.15
N ALA A 41 13.60 -7.13 11.98
CA ALA A 41 14.01 -8.35 12.66
C ALA A 41 12.96 -8.92 13.63
N LYS A 42 11.97 -8.12 14.02
CA LYS A 42 10.85 -8.51 14.90
C LYS A 42 9.66 -9.07 14.13
N LEU A 43 9.64 -8.96 12.79
CA LEU A 43 8.60 -9.56 11.97
C LEU A 43 8.73 -11.08 11.97
N VAL A 44 7.65 -11.78 12.30
CA VAL A 44 7.60 -13.26 12.35
C VAL A 44 6.69 -13.85 11.28
N ALA A 45 5.77 -13.06 10.72
CA ALA A 45 4.97 -13.40 9.54
C ALA A 45 4.39 -12.12 8.94
N VAL A 46 4.06 -12.16 7.66
CA VAL A 46 3.54 -11.02 6.88
C VAL A 46 2.39 -11.46 5.97
N ASP A 47 1.65 -10.52 5.41
CA ASP A 47 0.64 -10.80 4.39
C ASP A 47 1.24 -11.36 3.09
N ASP A 48 0.39 -11.88 2.20
CA ASP A 48 0.81 -12.55 0.95
C ASP A 48 1.54 -11.63 -0.03
N TYR A 49 1.28 -10.32 0.02
CA TYR A 49 1.81 -9.32 -0.93
C TYR A 49 3.01 -8.54 -0.41
N SER A 50 3.36 -8.68 0.86
CA SER A 50 4.56 -8.04 1.43
C SER A 50 5.82 -8.57 0.77
N SER A 51 6.56 -7.71 0.09
CA SER A 51 7.79 -8.04 -0.65
C SER A 51 8.98 -7.15 -0.30
N TYR A 52 8.76 -6.10 0.49
CA TYR A 52 9.80 -5.16 0.89
C TYR A 52 9.80 -4.97 2.44
N PRO A 53 10.99 -4.87 3.05
CA PRO A 53 12.32 -5.10 2.45
C PRO A 53 12.52 -6.57 2.03
N PRO A 54 13.54 -6.89 1.20
CA PRO A 54 13.68 -8.24 0.62
C PRO A 54 13.70 -9.39 1.63
N GLU A 55 14.14 -9.14 2.86
CA GLU A 55 14.20 -10.12 3.94
C GLU A 55 12.83 -10.71 4.30
N VAL A 56 11.75 -9.91 4.18
CA VAL A 56 10.40 -10.35 4.54
C VAL A 56 9.83 -11.39 3.59
N THR A 57 10.41 -11.54 2.39
CA THR A 57 9.96 -12.53 1.41
C THR A 57 10.14 -13.97 1.90
N LYS A 58 11.01 -14.20 2.88
CA LYS A 58 11.32 -15.50 3.50
C LYS A 58 10.40 -15.81 4.69
N LEU A 59 9.60 -14.86 5.14
CA LEU A 59 8.72 -15.02 6.30
C LEU A 59 7.45 -15.81 5.93
N PRO A 60 6.87 -16.55 6.89
CA PRO A 60 5.56 -17.18 6.74
C PRO A 60 4.48 -16.18 6.30
N ARG A 61 3.54 -16.66 5.49
CA ARG A 61 2.40 -15.87 4.99
C ARG A 61 1.17 -16.11 5.84
N VAL A 62 0.39 -15.03 6.07
CA VAL A 62 -0.82 -15.06 6.90
C VAL A 62 -2.09 -14.70 6.15
N GLY A 63 -2.08 -14.85 4.83
CA GLY A 63 -3.20 -14.56 3.96
C GLY A 63 -3.14 -13.19 3.29
N SER A 64 -4.14 -12.92 2.46
CA SER A 64 -4.23 -11.68 1.70
C SER A 64 -4.83 -10.53 2.54
N PHE A 65 -4.75 -9.30 2.00
CA PHE A 65 -5.38 -8.12 2.58
C PHE A 65 -6.87 -8.33 2.88
N LEU A 66 -7.63 -8.93 1.94
CA LEU A 66 -9.07 -9.14 2.13
C LEU A 66 -9.41 -10.41 2.92
N GLN A 67 -8.49 -11.36 3.02
CA GLN A 67 -8.70 -12.67 3.65
C GLN A 67 -7.50 -13.08 4.51
N PRO A 68 -7.26 -12.40 5.64
CA PRO A 68 -6.24 -12.83 6.60
C PRO A 68 -6.62 -14.20 7.19
N HIS A 69 -5.63 -15.09 7.31
CA HIS A 69 -5.82 -16.43 7.85
C HIS A 69 -5.57 -16.43 9.37
N LEU A 70 -6.66 -16.36 10.14
CA LEU A 70 -6.64 -16.26 11.61
C LEU A 70 -5.75 -17.34 12.26
N GLU A 71 -5.88 -18.61 11.82
CA GLU A 71 -5.09 -19.72 12.36
C GLU A 71 -3.58 -19.55 12.08
N ALA A 72 -3.20 -19.04 10.89
CA ALA A 72 -1.82 -18.79 10.55
C ALA A 72 -1.23 -17.67 11.42
N ILE A 73 -2.01 -16.62 11.69
CA ILE A 73 -1.63 -15.52 12.58
C ILE A 73 -1.40 -16.06 14.00
N ILE A 74 -2.35 -16.83 14.55
CA ILE A 74 -2.25 -17.41 15.89
C ILE A 74 -1.05 -18.36 15.99
N ARG A 75 -0.80 -19.19 14.96
CA ARG A 75 0.33 -20.11 14.88
C ARG A 75 1.67 -19.38 14.89
N ALA A 76 1.75 -18.18 14.31
CA ALA A 76 2.95 -17.34 14.37
C ALA A 76 3.24 -16.79 15.76
N ARG A 77 2.29 -16.88 16.71
CA ARG A 77 2.42 -16.43 18.12
C ARG A 77 2.94 -15.00 18.22
N PRO A 78 2.30 -14.01 17.58
CA PRO A 78 2.70 -12.62 17.70
C PRO A 78 2.39 -12.08 19.10
N GLN A 79 3.13 -11.06 19.52
CA GLN A 79 2.77 -10.21 20.66
C GLN A 79 1.86 -9.08 20.22
N VAL A 80 2.07 -8.60 18.98
CA VAL A 80 1.24 -7.57 18.36
C VAL A 80 1.02 -7.87 16.88
N VAL A 81 -0.18 -7.60 16.41
CA VAL A 81 -0.53 -7.60 14.98
C VAL A 81 -0.73 -6.16 14.54
N ILE A 82 -0.07 -5.76 13.46
CA ILE A 82 -0.31 -4.45 12.82
C ILE A 82 -1.26 -4.65 11.65
N ALA A 83 -2.40 -3.98 11.70
CA ALA A 83 -3.52 -4.18 10.79
C ALA A 83 -4.06 -2.85 10.26
N ASP A 84 -4.72 -2.91 9.12
CA ASP A 84 -5.49 -1.79 8.59
C ASP A 84 -6.86 -1.68 9.28
N ASP A 85 -7.52 -0.53 9.15
CA ASP A 85 -8.85 -0.28 9.71
C ASP A 85 -9.92 -1.25 9.22
N VAL A 86 -9.81 -1.74 7.99
CA VAL A 86 -10.75 -2.72 7.40
C VAL A 86 -10.74 -4.07 8.10
N HIS A 87 -9.68 -4.40 8.85
CA HIS A 87 -9.53 -5.65 9.58
C HIS A 87 -10.22 -5.66 10.95
N ALA A 88 -11.31 -4.91 11.14
CA ALA A 88 -11.99 -4.79 12.43
C ALA A 88 -12.46 -6.14 13.01
N ASP A 89 -13.00 -7.03 12.18
CA ASP A 89 -13.50 -8.34 12.62
C ASP A 89 -12.34 -9.30 12.96
N VAL A 90 -11.30 -9.32 12.14
CA VAL A 90 -10.08 -10.09 12.42
C VAL A 90 -9.42 -9.59 13.72
N ALA A 91 -9.35 -8.27 13.91
CA ALA A 91 -8.81 -7.68 15.14
C ALA A 91 -9.59 -8.12 16.37
N ARG A 92 -10.92 -8.13 16.32
CA ARG A 92 -11.77 -8.59 17.42
C ARG A 92 -11.48 -10.06 17.76
N SER A 93 -11.45 -10.93 16.76
CA SER A 93 -11.17 -12.36 16.97
C SER A 93 -9.77 -12.62 17.56
N LEU A 94 -8.76 -11.83 17.15
CA LEU A 94 -7.41 -11.93 17.71
C LEU A 94 -7.36 -11.44 19.16
N GLN A 95 -8.10 -10.38 19.50
CA GLN A 95 -8.19 -9.86 20.87
C GLN A 95 -8.89 -10.84 21.82
N GLU A 96 -9.91 -11.56 21.36
CA GLU A 96 -10.59 -12.61 22.14
C GLU A 96 -9.64 -13.74 22.57
N VAL A 97 -8.58 -14.01 21.79
CA VAL A 97 -7.55 -14.99 22.14
C VAL A 97 -6.30 -14.36 22.77
N GLY A 98 -6.39 -13.09 23.20
CA GLY A 98 -5.34 -12.39 23.93
C GLY A 98 -4.20 -11.84 23.08
N ILE A 99 -4.36 -11.72 21.76
CA ILE A 99 -3.39 -11.11 20.87
C ILE A 99 -3.72 -9.62 20.70
N GLU A 100 -2.74 -8.77 20.97
CA GLU A 100 -2.89 -7.32 20.76
C GLU A 100 -2.91 -6.96 19.29
N VAL A 101 -3.79 -6.03 18.89
CA VAL A 101 -3.87 -5.53 17.51
C VAL A 101 -3.80 -4.00 17.51
N VAL A 102 -2.83 -3.47 16.79
CA VAL A 102 -2.73 -2.04 16.46
C VAL A 102 -3.35 -1.82 15.10
N ARG A 103 -4.49 -1.14 15.06
CA ARG A 103 -5.15 -0.74 13.81
C ARG A 103 -4.82 0.71 13.46
N ALA A 104 -4.44 0.93 12.21
CA ALA A 104 -4.19 2.25 11.65
C ALA A 104 -4.74 2.32 10.22
N PRO A 105 -5.28 3.46 9.78
CA PRO A 105 -5.65 3.66 8.39
C PRO A 105 -4.40 3.64 7.50
N MET A 106 -4.49 3.02 6.31
CA MET A 106 -3.37 2.92 5.36
C MET A 106 -3.89 3.02 3.92
N HIS A 107 -4.75 4.02 3.63
CA HIS A 107 -5.44 4.17 2.34
C HIS A 107 -5.02 5.41 1.55
N ALA A 108 -4.50 6.43 2.24
CA ALA A 108 -4.16 7.72 1.69
C ALA A 108 -2.85 8.25 2.30
N LEU A 109 -2.27 9.26 1.70
CA LEU A 109 -1.00 9.84 2.15
C LEU A 109 -1.04 10.35 3.60
N PRO A 110 -2.10 11.06 4.06
CA PRO A 110 -2.18 11.51 5.44
C PRO A 110 -2.20 10.38 6.47
N ASP A 111 -2.68 9.21 6.07
CA ASP A 111 -2.79 8.04 6.95
C ASP A 111 -1.42 7.54 7.41
N LEU A 112 -0.37 7.71 6.58
CA LEU A 112 0.99 7.29 6.92
C LEU A 112 1.47 7.95 8.22
N LYS A 113 1.20 9.24 8.43
CA LYS A 113 1.57 9.94 9.66
C LYS A 113 0.88 9.35 10.88
N VAL A 114 -0.41 9.00 10.75
CA VAL A 114 -1.20 8.36 11.80
C VAL A 114 -0.68 6.95 12.08
N ALA A 115 -0.39 6.18 11.03
CA ALA A 115 0.12 4.83 11.15
C ALA A 115 1.51 4.80 11.81
N PHE A 116 2.43 5.67 11.39
CA PHE A 116 3.74 5.81 12.04
C PHE A 116 3.62 6.15 13.52
N ALA A 117 2.75 7.11 13.88
CA ALA A 117 2.56 7.49 15.27
C ALA A 117 2.02 6.33 16.12
N LYS A 118 1.00 5.59 15.64
CA LYS A 118 0.41 4.46 16.37
C LYS A 118 1.38 3.27 16.50
N VAL A 119 2.04 2.91 15.39
CA VAL A 119 2.99 1.79 15.38
C VAL A 119 4.24 2.14 16.19
N GLY A 120 4.79 3.34 16.01
CA GLY A 120 5.93 3.85 16.77
C GLY A 120 5.68 3.85 18.26
N ALA A 121 4.55 4.39 18.71
CA ALA A 121 4.16 4.41 20.12
C ALA A 121 4.07 2.99 20.71
N ARG A 122 3.48 2.03 19.94
CA ARG A 122 3.38 0.65 20.44
C ARG A 122 4.73 -0.06 20.51
N LEU A 123 5.65 0.26 19.62
CA LEU A 123 6.97 -0.37 19.56
C LEU A 123 8.03 0.35 20.43
N GLY A 124 7.70 1.51 21.02
CA GLY A 124 8.66 2.38 21.73
C GLY A 124 9.66 3.06 20.79
N LEU A 125 9.22 3.40 19.57
CA LEU A 125 10.01 3.96 18.46
C LEU A 125 9.41 5.30 17.98
N GLU A 126 8.95 6.14 18.93
CA GLU A 126 8.28 7.41 18.61
C GLU A 126 9.23 8.42 17.96
N ALA A 127 10.51 8.37 18.30
CA ALA A 127 11.51 9.23 17.69
C ALA A 127 11.74 8.89 16.22
N GLU A 128 11.89 7.60 15.92
CA GLU A 128 12.02 7.06 14.57
C GLU A 128 10.78 7.36 13.74
N ALA A 129 9.59 7.21 14.33
CA ALA A 129 8.32 7.52 13.67
C ALA A 129 8.23 8.99 13.25
N ARG A 130 8.69 9.91 14.09
CA ARG A 130 8.77 11.35 13.75
C ARG A 130 9.76 11.61 12.61
N VAL A 131 10.94 11.01 12.67
CA VAL A 131 11.94 11.15 11.60
C VAL A 131 11.36 10.70 10.25
N GLN A 132 10.65 9.57 10.21
CA GLN A 132 10.01 9.09 8.98
C GLN A 132 8.91 10.03 8.49
N ALA A 133 8.04 10.51 9.39
CA ALA A 133 6.99 11.45 9.04
C ALA A 133 7.56 12.77 8.48
N ASP A 134 8.60 13.32 9.09
CA ASP A 134 9.26 14.55 8.66
C ASP A 134 9.95 14.36 7.28
N ALA A 135 10.57 13.21 7.04
CA ALA A 135 11.18 12.88 5.76
C ALA A 135 10.14 12.78 4.63
N ILE A 136 8.98 12.17 4.91
CA ILE A 136 7.86 12.11 3.96
C ILE A 136 7.37 13.52 3.63
N GLU A 137 7.16 14.38 4.64
CA GLU A 137 6.68 15.73 4.45
C GLU A 137 7.67 16.57 3.63
N ALA A 138 8.96 16.43 3.90
CA ALA A 138 10.02 17.09 3.12
C ALA A 138 10.04 16.63 1.64
N ALA A 139 9.85 15.34 1.38
CA ALA A 139 9.77 14.81 0.01
C ALA A 139 8.55 15.36 -0.75
N ILE A 140 7.40 15.43 -0.09
CA ILE A 140 6.17 16.01 -0.64
C ILE A 140 6.38 17.49 -1.01
N GLU A 141 6.91 18.30 -0.09
CA GLU A 141 7.16 19.72 -0.34
C GLU A 141 8.19 19.96 -1.45
N ALA A 142 9.20 19.11 -1.55
CA ALA A 142 10.16 19.17 -2.63
C ALA A 142 9.51 18.88 -4.00
N ALA A 143 8.65 17.86 -4.09
CA ALA A 143 7.92 17.53 -5.33
C ALA A 143 6.91 18.64 -5.72
N ARG A 144 6.18 19.20 -4.75
CA ARG A 144 5.27 20.33 -4.98
C ARG A 144 5.98 21.56 -5.57
N LYS A 145 7.23 21.81 -5.18
CA LYS A 145 8.02 22.92 -5.71
C LYS A 145 8.47 22.66 -7.15
N ARG A 146 8.79 21.41 -7.51
CA ARG A 146 9.24 21.06 -8.86
C ARG A 146 8.12 21.12 -9.90
N LYS A 147 6.87 20.75 -9.55
CA LYS A 147 5.68 20.80 -10.40
C LYS A 147 5.90 20.19 -11.79
N VAL A 148 6.57 19.05 -11.86
CA VAL A 148 6.96 18.41 -13.13
C VAL A 148 5.76 18.11 -14.04
N GLY A 149 4.60 17.83 -13.45
CA GLY A 149 3.35 17.53 -14.15
C GLY A 149 2.49 18.75 -14.51
N ALA A 150 2.96 19.98 -14.30
CA ALA A 150 2.13 21.17 -14.48
C ALA A 150 1.49 21.25 -15.87
N GLY A 151 0.15 21.38 -15.91
CA GLY A 151 -0.65 21.45 -17.10
C GLY A 151 -0.87 20.12 -17.85
N LEU A 152 -0.47 18.99 -17.27
CA LEU A 152 -0.73 17.66 -17.82
C LEU A 152 -2.02 17.08 -17.25
N ARG A 153 -2.80 16.46 -18.13
CA ARG A 153 -4.00 15.68 -17.80
C ARG A 153 -3.61 14.19 -17.77
N VAL A 154 -3.77 13.56 -16.62
CA VAL A 154 -3.30 12.21 -16.35
C VAL A 154 -4.48 11.27 -16.13
N LEU A 155 -4.52 10.17 -16.87
CA LEU A 155 -5.38 9.02 -16.57
C LEU A 155 -4.58 7.98 -15.80
N ILE A 156 -5.09 7.55 -14.65
CA ILE A 156 -4.46 6.53 -13.82
C ILE A 156 -5.29 5.25 -13.89
N VAL A 157 -4.69 4.16 -14.35
CA VAL A 157 -5.32 2.82 -14.44
C VAL A 157 -4.58 1.87 -13.52
N ILE A 158 -5.29 1.32 -12.53
CA ILE A 158 -4.72 0.44 -11.49
C ILE A 158 -4.97 -1.03 -11.73
N ASP A 159 -5.97 -1.36 -12.54
CA ASP A 159 -6.28 -2.74 -12.91
C ASP A 159 -6.94 -2.80 -14.28
N ARG A 160 -6.73 -3.91 -14.98
CA ARG A 160 -7.37 -4.29 -16.24
C ARG A 160 -7.08 -5.76 -16.55
N GLU A 161 -7.86 -6.35 -17.45
CA GLU A 161 -7.62 -7.71 -17.91
C GLU A 161 -6.29 -7.84 -18.64
N ALA A 162 -5.60 -8.94 -18.40
CA ALA A 162 -4.34 -9.24 -19.08
C ALA A 162 -4.53 -9.32 -20.61
N GLY A 163 -3.63 -8.69 -21.34
CA GLY A 163 -3.66 -8.69 -22.81
C GLY A 163 -4.68 -7.75 -23.46
N GLY A 164 -5.53 -7.05 -22.69
CA GLY A 164 -6.58 -6.17 -23.22
C GLY A 164 -6.82 -4.92 -22.37
N LEU A 165 -7.86 -4.18 -22.73
CA LEU A 165 -8.37 -3.01 -22.00
C LEU A 165 -9.76 -3.25 -21.39
N ALA A 166 -10.19 -4.52 -21.28
CA ALA A 166 -11.41 -4.84 -20.58
C ALA A 166 -11.21 -4.75 -19.05
N GLY A 167 -12.29 -4.54 -18.31
CA GLY A 167 -12.27 -4.51 -16.85
C GLY A 167 -11.43 -3.40 -16.23
N MET A 168 -11.11 -2.33 -16.97
CA MET A 168 -10.29 -1.23 -16.45
C MET A 168 -10.88 -0.63 -15.18
N VAL A 169 -10.02 -0.41 -14.19
CA VAL A 169 -10.30 0.32 -12.96
C VAL A 169 -9.35 1.51 -12.87
N GLY A 170 -9.92 2.69 -12.71
CA GLY A 170 -9.14 3.92 -12.53
C GLY A 170 -8.87 4.24 -11.07
N ALA A 171 -7.93 5.13 -10.82
CA ALA A 171 -7.73 5.78 -9.53
C ALA A 171 -8.17 7.25 -9.62
N ALA A 172 -9.21 7.60 -8.84
CA ALA A 172 -9.80 8.93 -8.80
C ALA A 172 -9.47 9.63 -7.47
N THR A 173 -10.11 10.78 -7.23
CA THR A 173 -9.90 11.63 -6.05
C THR A 173 -9.91 10.83 -4.75
N GLY A 174 -8.91 11.12 -3.90
CA GLY A 174 -8.72 10.49 -2.60
C GLY A 174 -8.07 9.11 -2.65
N SER A 175 -7.59 8.68 -3.81
CA SER A 175 -6.71 7.51 -3.92
C SER A 175 -5.24 7.93 -3.74
N TRP A 176 -4.42 7.00 -3.29
CA TRP A 176 -2.98 7.17 -3.13
C TRP A 176 -2.29 7.77 -4.37
N LEU A 177 -2.58 7.19 -5.55
CA LEU A 177 -1.97 7.65 -6.81
C LEU A 177 -2.48 9.03 -7.26
N ASP A 178 -3.75 9.35 -7.01
CA ASP A 178 -4.30 10.68 -7.25
C ASP A 178 -3.53 11.75 -6.44
N GLU A 179 -3.31 11.48 -5.15
CA GLU A 179 -2.55 12.39 -4.28
C GLU A 179 -1.11 12.58 -4.78
N LEU A 180 -0.42 11.51 -5.21
CA LEU A 180 0.94 11.62 -5.76
C LEU A 180 0.98 12.43 -7.06
N VAL A 181 0.02 12.19 -7.96
CA VAL A 181 -0.09 12.93 -9.24
C VAL A 181 -0.38 14.41 -8.97
N ALA A 182 -1.27 14.73 -8.03
CA ALA A 182 -1.58 16.11 -7.64
C ALA A 182 -0.37 16.81 -6.99
N ILE A 183 0.43 16.12 -6.15
CA ILE A 183 1.66 16.64 -5.58
C ILE A 183 2.67 17.00 -6.67
N CYS A 184 2.77 16.19 -7.73
CA CYS A 184 3.61 16.48 -8.90
C CYS A 184 3.05 17.61 -9.79
N GLY A 185 1.86 18.16 -9.47
CA GLY A 185 1.23 19.30 -10.16
C GLY A 185 0.45 18.94 -11.41
N ALA A 186 0.12 17.67 -11.63
CA ALA A 186 -0.71 17.23 -12.75
C ALA A 186 -2.19 17.08 -12.33
N ASP A 187 -3.08 17.14 -13.33
CA ASP A 187 -4.51 17.02 -13.15
C ASP A 187 -4.98 15.60 -13.46
N ASN A 188 -5.60 14.93 -12.49
CA ASN A 188 -6.23 13.64 -12.72
C ASN A 188 -7.55 13.81 -13.49
N VAL A 189 -7.67 13.19 -14.65
CA VAL A 189 -8.90 13.27 -15.49
C VAL A 189 -10.13 12.66 -14.83
N LEU A 190 -9.94 11.87 -13.78
CA LEU A 190 -11.00 11.23 -12.99
C LEU A 190 -11.37 12.03 -11.71
N SER A 191 -10.85 13.25 -11.53
CA SER A 191 -11.07 14.05 -10.32
C SER A 191 -12.54 14.34 -10.01
N GLY A 192 -13.43 14.30 -11.01
CA GLY A 192 -14.90 14.47 -10.85
C GLY A 192 -15.65 13.19 -10.51
N SER A 193 -15.00 12.05 -10.38
CA SER A 193 -15.66 10.79 -10.06
C SER A 193 -16.15 10.76 -8.60
N PRO A 194 -17.40 10.33 -8.35
CA PRO A 194 -17.92 10.14 -6.99
C PRO A 194 -17.35 8.88 -6.31
N VAL A 195 -16.64 8.04 -7.06
CA VAL A 195 -16.09 6.76 -6.61
C VAL A 195 -14.58 6.84 -6.70
N ARG A 196 -13.88 6.45 -5.63
CA ARG A 196 -12.41 6.45 -5.55
C ARG A 196 -11.75 5.55 -6.61
N TYR A 197 -12.37 4.43 -6.92
CA TYR A 197 -11.87 3.45 -7.90
C TYR A 197 -12.97 3.12 -8.93
N PRO A 198 -13.24 4.02 -9.89
CA PRO A 198 -14.27 3.82 -10.89
C PRO A 198 -13.87 2.72 -11.90
N LYS A 199 -14.85 1.93 -12.32
CA LYS A 199 -14.71 1.12 -13.53
C LYS A 199 -14.75 2.05 -14.74
N LEU A 200 -13.89 1.79 -15.71
CA LEU A 200 -13.75 2.62 -16.90
C LEU A 200 -14.16 1.84 -18.15
N SER A 201 -14.97 2.46 -18.97
CA SER A 201 -15.24 2.00 -20.34
C SER A 201 -14.22 2.57 -21.31
N PRO A 202 -14.01 1.93 -22.48
CA PRO A 202 -13.19 2.50 -23.55
C PRO A 202 -13.62 3.91 -23.99
N GLU A 203 -14.93 4.17 -24.00
CA GLU A 203 -15.49 5.49 -24.36
C GLU A 203 -15.13 6.56 -23.33
N GLU A 204 -15.08 6.23 -22.06
CA GLU A 204 -14.63 7.16 -20.99
C GLU A 204 -13.15 7.49 -21.15
N VAL A 205 -12.32 6.49 -21.48
CA VAL A 205 -10.90 6.71 -21.78
C VAL A 205 -10.73 7.64 -22.97
N LEU A 206 -11.48 7.43 -24.07
CA LEU A 206 -11.45 8.32 -25.24
C LEU A 206 -11.87 9.75 -24.88
N ARG A 207 -12.94 9.92 -24.09
CA ARG A 207 -13.42 11.23 -23.65
C ARG A 207 -12.48 11.91 -22.65
N SER A 208 -11.67 11.14 -21.94
CA SER A 208 -10.75 11.69 -20.94
C SER A 208 -9.75 12.68 -21.52
N ASN A 209 -9.41 12.52 -22.80
CA ASN A 209 -8.43 13.34 -23.51
C ASN A 209 -7.12 13.50 -22.71
N ALA A 210 -6.63 12.40 -22.14
CA ALA A 210 -5.45 12.38 -21.29
C ALA A 210 -4.16 12.64 -22.09
N ASP A 211 -3.26 13.45 -21.53
CA ASP A 211 -1.92 13.71 -22.09
C ASP A 211 -0.93 12.61 -21.72
N VAL A 212 -1.16 11.95 -20.59
CA VAL A 212 -0.36 10.82 -20.06
C VAL A 212 -1.30 9.77 -19.50
N ILE A 213 -1.00 8.50 -19.77
CA ILE A 213 -1.64 7.36 -19.09
C ILE A 213 -0.60 6.71 -18.19
N LEU A 214 -0.91 6.59 -16.89
CA LEU A 214 -0.16 5.78 -15.94
C LEU A 214 -0.88 4.45 -15.77
N ASP A 215 -0.35 3.39 -16.36
CA ASP A 215 -0.85 2.03 -16.24
C ASP A 215 -0.05 1.31 -15.14
N VAL A 216 -0.64 1.19 -13.97
CA VAL A 216 -0.04 0.59 -12.76
C VAL A 216 -0.56 -0.84 -12.55
N SER A 217 -1.30 -1.40 -13.50
CA SER A 217 -1.91 -2.72 -13.39
C SER A 217 -0.86 -3.82 -13.17
N TYR A 218 -1.06 -4.61 -12.12
CA TYR A 218 -0.08 -5.59 -11.66
C TYR A 218 0.15 -6.73 -12.66
N ALA A 219 -0.90 -7.20 -13.32
CA ALA A 219 -0.88 -8.39 -14.18
C ALA A 219 -0.32 -8.15 -15.59
N ALA A 220 -0.07 -6.90 -16.00
CA ALA A 220 0.28 -6.61 -17.38
C ALA A 220 1.79 -6.70 -17.65
N ASP A 221 2.18 -7.53 -18.62
CA ASP A 221 3.49 -7.39 -19.27
C ASP A 221 3.58 -6.01 -19.95
N PRO A 222 4.68 -5.26 -19.81
CA PRO A 222 4.80 -3.94 -20.41
C PRO A 222 4.64 -3.92 -21.94
N ALA A 223 5.02 -4.99 -22.65
CA ALA A 223 4.84 -5.09 -24.09
C ALA A 223 3.37 -5.36 -24.45
N ASP A 224 2.68 -6.21 -23.67
CA ASP A 224 1.25 -6.46 -23.81
C ASP A 224 0.43 -5.20 -23.52
N ALA A 225 0.81 -4.47 -22.47
CA ALA A 225 0.18 -3.20 -22.15
C ALA A 225 0.27 -2.21 -23.30
N ARG A 226 1.46 -2.00 -23.86
CA ARG A 226 1.65 -1.11 -25.03
C ARG A 226 0.82 -1.53 -26.23
N ARG A 227 0.73 -2.85 -26.52
CA ARG A 227 -0.10 -3.36 -27.63
C ARG A 227 -1.60 -3.11 -27.37
N ALA A 228 -2.06 -3.37 -26.16
CA ALA A 228 -3.45 -3.12 -25.78
C ALA A 228 -3.81 -1.63 -25.94
N TRP A 229 -2.99 -0.73 -25.40
CA TRP A 229 -3.20 0.71 -25.51
C TRP A 229 -3.13 1.24 -26.94
N ALA A 230 -2.33 0.63 -27.84
CA ALA A 230 -2.24 1.03 -29.25
C ALA A 230 -3.59 0.95 -29.99
N THR A 231 -4.55 0.17 -29.48
CA THR A 231 -5.93 0.12 -30.04
C THR A 231 -6.70 1.43 -29.85
N MET A 232 -6.23 2.32 -28.97
CA MET A 232 -6.85 3.62 -28.66
C MET A 232 -6.03 4.80 -29.22
N ALA A 233 -5.58 4.70 -30.46
CA ALA A 233 -4.65 5.63 -31.10
C ALA A 233 -5.14 7.10 -31.16
N THR A 234 -6.43 7.37 -30.97
CA THR A 234 -7.01 8.73 -30.93
C THR A 234 -6.85 9.42 -29.58
N VAL A 235 -6.50 8.69 -28.51
CA VAL A 235 -6.17 9.28 -27.20
C VAL A 235 -4.82 10.00 -27.30
N PRO A 236 -4.70 11.28 -26.91
CA PRO A 236 -3.44 12.04 -27.04
C PRO A 236 -2.23 11.34 -26.42
N ALA A 237 -2.40 10.76 -25.23
CA ALA A 237 -1.34 9.99 -24.56
C ALA A 237 -0.83 8.82 -25.41
N VAL A 238 -1.74 8.10 -26.11
CA VAL A 238 -1.38 6.97 -26.97
C VAL A 238 -0.71 7.46 -28.24
N ALA A 239 -1.31 8.48 -28.92
CA ALA A 239 -0.78 9.07 -30.14
C ALA A 239 0.65 9.62 -29.95
N GLN A 240 0.96 10.14 -28.77
CA GLN A 240 2.27 10.73 -28.43
C GLN A 240 3.24 9.73 -27.77
N GLY A 241 2.86 8.45 -27.64
CA GLY A 241 3.69 7.44 -26.96
C GLY A 241 3.89 7.68 -25.45
N ARG A 242 2.92 8.36 -24.82
CA ARG A 242 2.97 8.74 -23.38
C ARG A 242 2.13 7.80 -22.49
N VAL A 243 2.06 6.53 -22.86
CA VAL A 243 1.58 5.47 -21.96
C VAL A 243 2.77 4.96 -21.16
N ARG A 244 2.70 5.10 -19.84
CA ARG A 244 3.74 4.72 -18.89
C ARG A 244 3.25 3.51 -18.09
N VAL A 245 3.88 2.36 -18.30
CA VAL A 245 3.59 1.13 -17.55
C VAL A 245 4.53 1.09 -16.35
N LEU A 246 3.98 1.20 -15.15
CA LEU A 246 4.73 1.27 -13.89
C LEU A 246 4.49 -0.02 -13.11
N LYS A 247 5.56 -0.65 -12.63
CA LYS A 247 5.54 -1.98 -11.99
C LYS A 247 5.98 -1.97 -10.54
N GLU A 248 6.29 -0.82 -10.02
CA GLU A 248 6.80 -0.64 -8.68
C GLU A 248 5.70 -0.95 -7.63
N PRO A 249 5.87 -1.98 -6.79
CA PRO A 249 4.83 -2.39 -5.83
C PRO A 249 4.39 -1.29 -4.87
N PHE A 250 5.29 -0.35 -4.53
CA PHE A 250 4.99 0.79 -3.66
C PHE A 250 4.03 1.81 -4.28
N LEU A 251 3.68 1.69 -5.56
CA LEU A 251 2.63 2.50 -6.19
C LEU A 251 1.21 1.95 -5.94
N LEU A 252 1.09 0.69 -5.52
CA LEU A 252 -0.21 0.04 -5.36
C LEU A 252 -0.87 0.28 -3.99
N SER A 253 -0.09 0.73 -3.01
CA SER A 253 -0.61 1.04 -1.67
C SER A 253 0.24 2.13 -1.01
N PRO A 254 -0.32 2.92 -0.06
CA PRO A 254 0.45 3.88 0.71
C PRO A 254 1.67 3.24 1.34
N SER A 255 2.83 3.81 1.09
CA SER A 255 4.12 3.26 1.48
C SER A 255 5.02 4.34 2.08
N PRO A 256 5.86 4.03 3.08
CA PRO A 256 6.92 4.92 3.55
C PRO A 256 7.86 5.42 2.46
N ARG A 257 7.93 4.72 1.33
CA ARG A 257 8.77 5.07 0.17
C ARG A 257 8.16 6.19 -0.69
N VAL A 258 7.57 7.20 -0.04
CA VAL A 258 6.94 8.36 -0.70
C VAL A 258 7.90 9.06 -1.65
N ALA A 259 9.16 9.25 -1.25
CA ALA A 259 10.17 9.90 -2.09
C ALA A 259 10.42 9.12 -3.39
N GLU A 260 10.50 7.79 -3.32
CA GLU A 260 10.67 6.92 -4.49
C GLU A 260 9.40 6.94 -5.37
N ALA A 261 8.24 6.90 -4.76
CA ALA A 261 6.95 6.96 -5.46
C ALA A 261 6.81 8.29 -6.22
N LEU A 262 7.09 9.41 -5.58
CA LEU A 262 7.09 10.74 -6.23
C LEU A 262 8.11 10.82 -7.37
N ALA A 263 9.34 10.34 -7.16
CA ALA A 263 10.36 10.31 -8.20
C ALA A 263 9.94 9.48 -9.41
N THR A 264 9.30 8.31 -9.17
CA THR A 264 8.77 7.45 -10.25
C THR A 264 7.66 8.15 -11.03
N ILE A 265 6.71 8.79 -10.34
CA ILE A 265 5.64 9.55 -10.99
C ILE A 265 6.22 10.75 -11.77
N GLU A 266 7.14 11.53 -11.18
CA GLU A 266 7.80 12.65 -11.87
C GLU A 266 8.53 12.19 -13.15
N ALA A 267 9.26 11.09 -13.09
CA ALA A 267 9.93 10.51 -14.28
C ALA A 267 8.92 10.09 -15.35
N ALA A 268 7.77 9.53 -14.97
CA ALA A 268 6.70 9.16 -15.87
C ALA A 268 5.99 10.37 -16.51
N LEU A 269 5.88 11.49 -15.79
CA LEU A 269 5.28 12.73 -16.26
C LEU A 269 6.24 13.59 -17.10
N ALA A 270 7.54 13.43 -16.95
CA ALA A 270 8.54 14.18 -17.72
C ALA A 270 8.34 13.99 -19.25
N ARG A 271 8.59 15.07 -20.01
CA ARG A 271 8.37 15.14 -21.47
C ARG A 271 9.47 14.42 -22.25
#